data_004d86930b230791d85cd158ec40df1c
#
_entry.id   004d86930b230791d85cd158ec40df1c
#
_cell.length_a   1.000
_cell.length_b   1.000
_cell.length_c   1.000
_cell.angle_alpha   90.00
_cell.angle_beta   90.00
_cell.angle_gamma   90.00
#
_symmetry.space_group_name_H-M   'P 1'
#
loop_
_entity.id
_entity.type
_entity.pdbx_description
1 polymer ?
#
loop_
_entity_poly.entity_id
_entity_poly.type
_entity_poly.pdbx_seq_one_letter_code
_entity_poly.pdbx_strand_id
1 'polypeptide(L)'
;MMPFQRAVGPKVMFPGFDPSPRRFIDEGMEIECNHSIKARDGVELRADIYLPEKRPGEARFPVVLAITPYGKQNPIDLSRLPSDREFNPGFDGVTCSRYTVFEGSDPAFWTKQGFAFVAVDARGSYASGGSFLPFLTKDIGCDAYDVIEYLGTQPWSNGSVGMIGASALGVVQW
;
A
#
# COMPACT_ATOMS: atom_id res chain seq x y z
N MET A 1 -14.06 -5.01 -31.80
CA MET A 1 -13.58 -4.72 -30.43
C MET A 1 -14.19 -5.78 -29.53
N MET A 2 -13.43 -6.79 -29.10
CA MET A 2 -13.96 -7.83 -28.23
C MET A 2 -14.14 -7.26 -26.82
N PRO A 3 -15.27 -7.50 -26.14
CA PRO A 3 -15.45 -7.06 -24.77
C PRO A 3 -14.48 -7.83 -23.87
N PHE A 4 -13.77 -7.10 -23.01
CA PHE A 4 -12.97 -7.69 -21.94
C PHE A 4 -13.88 -8.55 -21.06
N GLN A 5 -13.69 -9.87 -21.07
CA GLN A 5 -14.36 -10.75 -20.13
C GLN A 5 -13.82 -10.48 -18.74
N ARG A 6 -14.73 -10.16 -17.79
CA ARG A 6 -14.39 -10.14 -16.36
C ARG A 6 -13.80 -11.48 -15.97
N ALA A 7 -12.57 -11.48 -15.48
CA ALA A 7 -12.02 -12.62 -14.78
C ALA A 7 -12.78 -12.81 -13.47
N VAL A 8 -13.83 -13.60 -13.48
CA VAL A 8 -14.56 -14.03 -12.29
C VAL A 8 -13.99 -15.37 -11.87
N GLY A 9 -12.93 -15.34 -11.09
CA GLY A 9 -12.38 -16.53 -10.45
C GLY A 9 -11.72 -16.13 -9.13
N PRO A 10 -11.53 -17.05 -8.18
CA PRO A 10 -10.77 -16.73 -6.98
C PRO A 10 -9.41 -16.24 -7.44
N LYS A 11 -9.07 -15.00 -7.08
CA LYS A 11 -7.73 -14.44 -7.33
C LYS A 11 -6.75 -15.39 -6.64
N VAL A 12 -5.93 -16.11 -7.43
CA VAL A 12 -4.86 -16.93 -6.86
C VAL A 12 -3.80 -15.95 -6.36
N MET A 13 -3.80 -15.77 -5.05
CA MET A 13 -2.87 -14.89 -4.38
C MET A 13 -1.60 -15.68 -4.02
N PHE A 14 -0.59 -15.00 -3.52
CA PHE A 14 0.63 -15.61 -3.03
C PHE A 14 0.38 -16.40 -1.73
N PRO A 15 1.25 -17.36 -1.36
CA PRO A 15 1.13 -18.08 -0.10
C PRO A 15 1.11 -17.13 1.11
N GLY A 16 0.16 -17.34 2.01
CA GLY A 16 -0.01 -16.50 3.21
C GLY A 16 -0.90 -15.26 3.01
N PHE A 17 -1.43 -15.02 1.80
CA PHE A 17 -2.40 -13.96 1.60
C PHE A 17 -3.69 -14.23 2.39
N ASP A 18 -4.09 -13.23 3.21
CA ASP A 18 -5.31 -13.27 3.99
C ASP A 18 -6.10 -11.97 3.75
N PRO A 19 -7.25 -12.03 3.04
CA PRO A 19 -8.08 -10.86 2.75
C PRO A 19 -8.92 -10.40 3.94
N SER A 20 -8.89 -11.11 5.06
CA SER A 20 -9.71 -10.79 6.23
C SER A 20 -9.23 -9.49 6.90
N PRO A 21 -10.14 -8.58 7.32
CA PRO A 21 -9.79 -7.47 8.18
C PRO A 21 -9.26 -7.98 9.53
N ARG A 22 -8.11 -7.44 9.95
CA ARG A 22 -7.50 -7.80 11.24
C ARG A 22 -6.68 -6.65 11.79
N ARG A 23 -6.54 -6.63 13.13
CA ARG A 23 -5.72 -5.65 13.84
C ARG A 23 -4.79 -6.35 14.80
N PHE A 24 -3.56 -5.91 14.88
CA PHE A 24 -2.56 -6.47 15.80
C PHE A 24 -1.40 -5.47 15.97
N ILE A 25 -0.52 -5.75 16.95
CA ILE A 25 0.72 -4.98 17.15
C ILE A 25 1.89 -5.88 16.74
N ASP A 26 2.79 -5.34 15.95
CA ASP A 26 4.00 -6.02 15.55
C ASP A 26 5.09 -5.03 15.14
N GLU A 27 6.35 -5.36 15.41
CA GLU A 27 7.52 -4.52 15.13
C GLU A 27 7.40 -3.06 15.62
N GLY A 28 6.67 -2.82 16.73
CA GLY A 28 6.41 -1.49 17.28
C GLY A 28 5.38 -0.67 16.47
N MET A 29 4.55 -1.33 15.69
CA MET A 29 3.47 -0.72 14.91
C MET A 29 2.11 -1.25 15.32
N GLU A 30 1.12 -0.38 15.39
CA GLU A 30 -0.30 -0.79 15.35
C GLU A 30 -0.68 -1.01 13.88
N ILE A 31 -1.08 -2.23 13.52
CA ILE A 31 -1.35 -2.62 12.14
C ILE A 31 -2.82 -2.96 11.98
N GLU A 32 -3.46 -2.33 10.99
CA GLU A 32 -4.79 -2.70 10.52
C GLU A 32 -4.72 -3.16 9.07
N CYS A 33 -4.98 -4.45 8.82
CA CYS A 33 -4.96 -5.03 7.49
C CYS A 33 -6.35 -5.00 6.84
N ASN A 34 -6.38 -4.82 5.52
CA ASN A 34 -7.57 -4.87 4.67
C ASN A 34 -8.69 -3.91 5.09
N HIS A 35 -8.32 -2.75 5.63
CA HIS A 35 -9.23 -1.66 5.86
C HIS A 35 -9.93 -1.24 4.55
N SER A 36 -11.25 -1.03 4.60
CA SER A 36 -12.02 -0.66 3.40
C SER A 36 -12.05 0.85 3.22
N ILE A 37 -11.65 1.30 2.03
CA ILE A 37 -11.78 2.69 1.58
C ILE A 37 -12.69 2.69 0.36
N LYS A 38 -13.79 3.42 0.42
CA LYS A 38 -14.77 3.49 -0.68
C LYS A 38 -14.43 4.63 -1.62
N ALA A 39 -14.14 4.31 -2.87
CA ALA A 39 -13.96 5.28 -3.93
C ALA A 39 -15.32 5.92 -4.32
N ARG A 40 -15.28 7.08 -5.00
CA ARG A 40 -16.46 7.87 -5.40
C ARG A 40 -17.49 7.12 -6.24
N ASP A 41 -17.06 6.11 -6.99
CA ASP A 41 -17.91 5.25 -7.81
C ASP A 41 -18.44 4.01 -7.06
N GLY A 42 -18.12 3.91 -5.75
CA GLY A 42 -18.57 2.84 -4.89
C GLY A 42 -17.68 1.60 -4.85
N VAL A 43 -16.57 1.57 -5.60
CA VAL A 43 -15.58 0.49 -5.52
C VAL A 43 -14.89 0.54 -4.17
N GLU A 44 -14.72 -0.60 -3.53
CA GLU A 44 -13.99 -0.73 -2.28
C GLU A 44 -12.52 -1.08 -2.57
N LEU A 45 -11.63 -0.17 -2.18
CA LEU A 45 -10.20 -0.37 -2.16
C LEU A 45 -9.78 -0.91 -0.79
N ARG A 46 -8.76 -1.75 -0.75
CA ARG A 46 -8.25 -2.36 0.49
C ARG A 46 -6.89 -1.80 0.84
N ALA A 47 -6.81 -1.27 2.05
CA ALA A 47 -5.61 -0.66 2.60
C ALA A 47 -5.07 -1.46 3.79
N ASP A 48 -3.76 -1.50 3.93
CA ASP A 48 -3.10 -1.85 5.18
C ASP A 48 -2.55 -0.57 5.79
N ILE A 49 -2.90 -0.31 7.04
CA ILE A 49 -2.57 0.90 7.78
C ILE A 49 -1.58 0.52 8.88
N TYR A 50 -0.44 1.20 8.91
CA TYR A 50 0.62 1.02 9.88
C TYR A 50 0.78 2.33 10.65
N LEU A 51 0.47 2.31 11.94
CA LEU A 51 0.61 3.46 12.81
C LEU A 51 1.79 3.28 13.76
N PRO A 52 2.52 4.35 14.10
CA PRO A 52 3.44 4.30 15.23
C PRO A 52 2.73 3.80 16.47
N GLU A 53 3.38 2.97 17.27
CA GLU A 53 2.84 2.59 18.56
C GLU A 53 2.57 3.85 19.39
N LYS A 54 1.32 4.03 19.78
CA LYS A 54 0.87 5.26 20.45
C LYS A 54 1.52 5.41 21.81
N ARG A 55 2.19 6.55 22.01
CA ARG A 55 2.57 7.00 23.34
C ARG A 55 1.41 7.80 23.96
N PRO A 56 1.21 7.73 25.27
CA PRO A 56 0.19 8.54 25.93
C PRO A 56 0.33 10.02 25.57
N GLY A 57 -0.72 10.64 25.00
CA GLY A 57 -0.74 12.06 24.63
C GLY A 57 -0.32 12.38 23.21
N GLU A 58 0.08 11.43 22.40
CA GLU A 58 0.39 11.67 20.98
C GLU A 58 -0.87 11.71 20.12
N ALA A 59 -0.95 12.77 19.33
CA ALA A 59 -2.19 13.17 18.71
C ALA A 59 -2.41 12.58 17.31
N ARG A 60 -1.60 12.95 16.31
CA ARG A 60 -1.90 12.67 14.90
C ARG A 60 -0.62 12.63 14.08
N PHE A 61 -0.62 11.78 13.04
CA PHE A 61 0.56 11.54 12.22
C PHE A 61 0.37 12.09 10.80
N PRO A 62 1.42 12.65 10.18
CA PRO A 62 1.44 12.78 8.74
C PRO A 62 1.43 11.39 8.09
N VAL A 63 0.85 11.29 6.90
CA VAL A 63 0.64 10.01 6.22
C VAL A 63 1.56 9.88 5.02
N VAL A 64 2.20 8.73 4.90
CA VAL A 64 2.89 8.29 3.68
C VAL A 64 2.05 7.20 3.03
N LEU A 65 1.61 7.43 1.79
CA LEU A 65 0.72 6.57 1.03
C LEU A 65 1.46 5.90 -0.13
N ALA A 66 1.30 4.58 -0.28
CA ALA A 66 1.70 3.82 -1.46
C ALA A 66 0.49 3.09 -2.05
N ILE A 67 0.23 3.25 -3.35
CA ILE A 67 -0.80 2.50 -4.08
C ILE A 67 -0.09 1.53 -5.01
N THR A 68 -0.30 0.23 -4.79
CA THR A 68 0.43 -0.84 -5.46
C THR A 68 -0.47 -1.81 -6.23
N PRO A 69 -0.08 -2.19 -7.44
CA PRO A 69 -0.73 -3.28 -8.17
C PRO A 69 -0.14 -4.65 -7.84
N TYR A 70 0.95 -4.69 -7.09
CA TYR A 70 1.75 -5.90 -6.85
C TYR A 70 1.37 -6.64 -5.56
N GLY A 71 0.41 -6.08 -4.82
CA GLY A 71 -0.08 -6.64 -3.56
C GLY A 71 0.60 -6.04 -2.33
N LYS A 72 -0.16 -5.30 -1.55
CA LYS A 72 0.29 -4.65 -0.31
C LYS A 72 0.71 -5.62 0.81
N GLN A 73 0.40 -6.90 0.67
CA GLN A 73 0.80 -7.98 1.58
C GLN A 73 1.74 -8.98 0.90
N ASN A 74 2.25 -8.68 -0.29
CA ASN A 74 3.18 -9.55 -1.00
C ASN A 74 4.62 -9.16 -0.64
N PRO A 75 5.26 -9.83 0.33
CA PRO A 75 6.58 -9.44 0.81
C PRO A 75 7.63 -9.66 -0.28
N ILE A 76 8.59 -8.75 -0.33
CA ILE A 76 9.74 -8.89 -1.20
C ILE A 76 10.91 -9.50 -0.44
N ASP A 77 11.53 -10.50 -1.02
CA ASP A 77 12.82 -11.01 -0.55
C ASP A 77 13.94 -10.31 -1.34
N LEU A 78 14.48 -9.25 -0.77
CA LEU A 78 15.53 -8.46 -1.40
C LEU A 78 16.81 -9.27 -1.66
N SER A 79 17.04 -10.37 -0.91
CA SER A 79 18.20 -11.24 -1.11
C SER A 79 18.15 -12.01 -2.42
N ARG A 80 16.96 -12.14 -3.02
CA ARG A 80 16.74 -12.83 -4.30
C ARG A 80 16.79 -11.90 -5.50
N LEU A 81 16.89 -10.59 -5.30
CA LEU A 81 17.05 -9.66 -6.41
C LEU A 81 18.47 -9.81 -6.98
N PRO A 82 18.62 -9.95 -8.30
CA PRO A 82 19.94 -10.04 -8.93
C PRO A 82 20.76 -8.78 -8.57
N SER A 83 21.91 -8.97 -7.96
CA SER A 83 22.89 -7.90 -7.83
C SER A 83 23.68 -7.83 -9.14
N ASP A 84 23.29 -6.96 -10.04
CA ASP A 84 24.13 -6.50 -11.13
C ASP A 84 24.87 -5.26 -10.63
N ARG A 85 26.15 -5.39 -10.35
CA ARG A 85 26.96 -4.31 -9.76
C ARG A 85 27.06 -3.07 -10.62
N GLU A 86 26.72 -3.15 -11.90
CA GLU A 86 26.77 -2.02 -12.81
C GLU A 86 25.48 -1.17 -12.78
N PHE A 87 24.33 -1.81 -12.64
CA PHE A 87 23.01 -1.14 -12.63
C PHE A 87 22.28 -1.26 -11.31
N ASN A 88 22.60 -2.26 -10.50
CA ASN A 88 22.02 -2.49 -9.20
C ASN A 88 23.16 -2.78 -8.21
N PRO A 89 23.61 -1.78 -7.42
CA PRO A 89 24.72 -1.94 -6.48
C PRO A 89 24.43 -2.96 -5.37
N GLY A 90 23.28 -3.61 -5.42
CA GLY A 90 22.84 -4.56 -4.41
C GLY A 90 22.21 -3.86 -3.21
N PHE A 91 21.56 -4.68 -2.40
CA PHE A 91 20.94 -4.25 -1.15
C PHE A 91 21.77 -4.71 0.05
N ASP A 92 23.08 -4.86 -0.14
CA ASP A 92 24.01 -5.28 0.91
C ASP A 92 23.92 -4.30 2.08
N GLY A 93 23.55 -4.81 3.25
CA GLY A 93 23.39 -4.00 4.47
C GLY A 93 22.05 -3.27 4.61
N VAL A 94 21.15 -3.39 3.64
CA VAL A 94 19.77 -2.89 3.78
C VAL A 94 18.95 -3.91 4.57
N THR A 95 18.48 -3.49 5.73
CA THR A 95 17.52 -4.25 6.53
C THR A 95 16.12 -3.66 6.34
N CYS A 96 15.20 -4.49 5.88
CA CYS A 96 13.79 -4.12 5.75
C CYS A 96 12.94 -4.96 6.69
N SER A 97 11.80 -4.41 7.10
CA SER A 97 10.79 -5.18 7.81
C SER A 97 10.16 -6.23 6.89
N ARG A 98 9.50 -7.22 7.48
CA ARG A 98 8.73 -8.23 6.73
C ARG A 98 7.51 -7.64 6.00
N TYR A 99 7.19 -6.38 6.24
CA TYR A 99 6.09 -5.65 5.62
C TYR A 99 6.48 -4.88 4.37
N THR A 100 7.76 -4.87 4.02
CA THR A 100 8.23 -4.25 2.79
C THR A 100 7.75 -5.04 1.58
N VAL A 101 7.16 -4.36 0.61
CA VAL A 101 6.63 -4.95 -0.61
C VAL A 101 7.37 -4.44 -1.85
N PHE A 102 7.19 -5.13 -2.99
CA PHE A 102 7.85 -4.77 -4.24
C PHE A 102 7.55 -3.33 -4.66
N GLU A 103 8.60 -2.57 -5.01
CA GLU A 103 8.56 -1.13 -5.34
C GLU A 103 7.96 -0.22 -4.25
N GLY A 104 7.56 -0.80 -3.11
CA GLY A 104 7.05 -0.07 -1.96
C GLY A 104 8.15 0.32 -0.98
N SER A 105 7.79 1.15 -0.03
CA SER A 105 8.67 1.56 1.06
C SER A 105 8.42 0.72 2.31
N ASP A 106 9.37 0.71 3.23
CA ASP A 106 9.28 -0.04 4.48
C ASP A 106 8.38 0.68 5.51
N PRO A 107 7.23 0.10 5.89
CA PRO A 107 6.35 0.68 6.92
C PRO A 107 7.05 0.90 8.25
N ALA A 108 7.91 -0.03 8.67
CA ALA A 108 8.61 0.08 9.95
C ALA A 108 9.65 1.23 9.97
N PHE A 109 10.22 1.58 8.83
CA PHE A 109 11.05 2.77 8.72
C PHE A 109 10.22 4.03 8.97
N TRP A 110 9.10 4.21 8.25
CA TRP A 110 8.29 5.41 8.32
C TRP A 110 7.63 5.61 9.68
N THR A 111 7.12 4.54 10.28
CA THR A 111 6.48 4.61 11.61
C THR A 111 7.48 5.01 12.70
N LYS A 112 8.73 4.54 12.62
CA LYS A 112 9.82 4.98 13.53
C LYS A 112 10.16 6.46 13.37
N GLN A 113 9.90 7.05 12.19
CA GLN A 113 10.08 8.49 11.96
C GLN A 113 8.84 9.32 12.35
N GLY A 114 7.80 8.70 12.93
CA GLY A 114 6.59 9.38 13.37
C GLY A 114 5.55 9.62 12.28
N PHE A 115 5.61 8.88 11.17
CA PHE A 115 4.60 8.89 10.11
C PHE A 115 3.67 7.69 10.25
N ALA A 116 2.40 7.86 9.89
CA ALA A 116 1.57 6.74 9.51
C ALA A 116 1.99 6.28 8.10
N PHE A 117 2.06 4.97 7.86
CA PHE A 117 2.26 4.44 6.52
C PHE A 117 1.01 3.69 6.07
N VAL A 118 0.58 3.90 4.83
CA VAL A 118 -0.59 3.23 4.28
C VAL A 118 -0.24 2.63 2.92
N ALA A 119 -0.46 1.32 2.78
CA ALA A 119 -0.33 0.62 1.51
C ALA A 119 -1.73 0.23 1.02
N VAL A 120 -2.05 0.54 -0.24
CA VAL A 120 -3.36 0.26 -0.84
C VAL A 120 -3.18 -0.63 -2.06
N ASP A 121 -3.94 -1.72 -2.14
CA ASP A 121 -4.06 -2.48 -3.38
C ASP A 121 -4.78 -1.61 -4.43
N ALA A 122 -4.19 -1.43 -5.60
CA ALA A 122 -4.81 -0.70 -6.69
C ALA A 122 -6.14 -1.38 -7.11
N ARG A 123 -7.04 -0.59 -7.67
CA ARG A 123 -8.34 -1.07 -8.21
C ARG A 123 -8.18 -2.37 -9.00
N GLY A 124 -9.01 -3.36 -8.72
CA GLY A 124 -9.02 -4.65 -9.40
C GLY A 124 -7.83 -5.55 -9.13
N SER A 125 -6.90 -5.14 -8.26
CA SER A 125 -5.78 -5.98 -7.84
C SER A 125 -6.01 -6.55 -6.43
N TYR A 126 -5.49 -7.74 -6.18
CA TYR A 126 -5.48 -8.45 -4.89
C TYR A 126 -6.79 -8.33 -4.09
N ALA A 127 -6.80 -7.66 -2.95
CA ALA A 127 -7.97 -7.55 -2.10
C ALA A 127 -8.94 -6.43 -2.54
N SER A 128 -8.50 -5.49 -3.36
CA SER A 128 -9.33 -4.39 -3.85
C SER A 128 -10.37 -4.85 -4.87
N GLY A 129 -11.53 -4.22 -4.82
CA GLY A 129 -12.64 -4.41 -5.75
C GLY A 129 -12.42 -3.76 -7.11
N GLY A 130 -13.42 -3.90 -7.97
CA GLY A 130 -13.41 -3.33 -9.31
C GLY A 130 -12.65 -4.17 -10.34
N SER A 131 -12.39 -3.58 -11.50
CA SER A 131 -11.62 -4.20 -12.58
C SER A 131 -10.22 -3.61 -12.63
N PHE A 132 -9.23 -4.46 -12.89
CA PHE A 132 -7.86 -3.99 -13.08
C PHE A 132 -7.77 -3.05 -14.29
N LEU A 133 -7.20 -1.89 -14.08
CA LEU A 133 -7.03 -0.85 -15.10
C LEU A 133 -5.55 -0.60 -15.35
N PRO A 134 -5.19 -0.17 -16.58
CA PRO A 134 -3.84 0.31 -16.85
C PRO A 134 -3.50 1.52 -15.94
N PHE A 135 -2.23 1.62 -15.51
CA PHE A 135 -1.79 2.64 -14.54
C PHE A 135 -1.91 4.10 -14.98
N LEU A 136 -2.08 4.36 -16.26
CA LEU A 136 -2.18 5.70 -16.83
C LEU A 136 -3.63 6.06 -17.17
N THR A 137 -4.57 5.72 -16.30
CA THR A 137 -5.98 6.06 -16.52
C THR A 137 -6.45 7.10 -15.52
N LYS A 138 -7.41 7.92 -15.95
CA LYS A 138 -8.09 8.90 -15.09
C LYS A 138 -8.67 8.24 -13.83
N ASP A 139 -9.18 7.02 -13.95
CA ASP A 139 -9.83 6.33 -12.82
C ASP A 139 -8.85 6.00 -11.70
N ILE A 140 -7.61 5.62 -12.04
CA ILE A 140 -6.54 5.40 -11.05
C ILE A 140 -6.17 6.70 -10.34
N GLY A 141 -6.10 7.81 -11.06
CA GLY A 141 -5.89 9.14 -10.45
C GLY A 141 -7.06 9.57 -9.55
N CYS A 142 -8.30 9.25 -9.94
CA CYS A 142 -9.47 9.47 -9.09
C CYS A 142 -9.43 8.62 -7.81
N ASP A 143 -9.01 7.37 -7.91
CA ASP A 143 -8.82 6.50 -6.75
C ASP A 143 -7.77 7.05 -5.79
N ALA A 144 -6.63 7.49 -6.33
CA ALA A 144 -5.56 8.10 -5.52
C ALA A 144 -6.08 9.34 -4.79
N TYR A 145 -6.80 10.21 -5.48
CA TYR A 145 -7.43 11.37 -4.87
C TYR A 145 -8.39 11.00 -3.74
N ASP A 146 -9.30 10.04 -3.99
CA ASP A 146 -10.29 9.61 -2.99
C ASP A 146 -9.63 9.01 -1.74
N VAL A 147 -8.55 8.24 -1.93
CA VAL A 147 -7.75 7.69 -0.83
C VAL A 147 -7.07 8.80 -0.04
N ILE A 148 -6.47 9.80 -0.70
CA ILE A 148 -5.82 10.94 -0.04
C ILE A 148 -6.83 11.70 0.84
N GLU A 149 -7.99 12.06 0.27
CA GLU A 149 -9.04 12.76 1.01
C GLU A 149 -9.53 11.95 2.20
N TYR A 150 -9.75 10.66 2.01
CA TYR A 150 -10.15 9.76 3.09
C TYR A 150 -9.12 9.73 4.22
N LEU A 151 -7.84 9.53 3.89
CA LEU A 151 -6.77 9.43 4.88
C LEU A 151 -6.52 10.76 5.61
N GLY A 152 -6.66 11.89 4.94
CA GLY A 152 -6.53 13.21 5.54
C GLY A 152 -7.55 13.49 6.65
N THR A 153 -8.71 12.84 6.62
CA THR A 153 -9.79 13.02 7.61
C THR A 153 -9.80 12.00 8.75
N GLN A 154 -8.90 11.03 8.74
CA GLN A 154 -8.89 10.00 9.79
C GLN A 154 -8.50 10.59 11.17
N PRO A 155 -9.06 10.05 12.28
CA PRO A 155 -8.78 10.57 13.63
C PRO A 155 -7.29 10.55 14.02
N TRP A 156 -6.52 9.62 13.44
CA TRP A 156 -5.09 9.46 13.68
C TRP A 156 -4.23 10.26 12.69
N SER A 157 -4.82 10.88 11.67
CA SER A 157 -4.12 11.71 10.67
C SER A 157 -4.05 13.17 11.11
N ASN A 158 -2.96 13.84 10.81
CA ASN A 158 -2.83 15.29 10.99
C ASN A 158 -3.33 16.11 9.78
N GLY A 159 -3.86 15.43 8.75
CA GLY A 159 -4.35 16.04 7.51
C GLY A 159 -3.32 16.13 6.39
N SER A 160 -2.04 15.87 6.67
CA SER A 160 -0.99 15.89 5.65
C SER A 160 -0.80 14.49 5.08
N VAL A 161 -0.98 14.33 3.77
CA VAL A 161 -0.80 13.06 3.05
C VAL A 161 0.18 13.27 1.91
N GLY A 162 1.28 12.53 1.91
CA GLY A 162 2.24 12.47 0.81
C GLY A 162 2.28 11.07 0.20
N MET A 163 2.54 10.97 -1.10
CA MET A 163 2.67 9.69 -1.78
C MET A 163 4.14 9.31 -2.00
N ILE A 164 4.42 8.01 -1.97
CA ILE A 164 5.74 7.44 -2.25
C ILE A 164 5.62 6.20 -3.11
N GLY A 165 6.61 5.97 -3.95
CA GLY A 165 6.74 4.75 -4.73
C GLY A 165 7.68 4.90 -5.91
N ALA A 166 8.24 3.78 -6.34
CA ALA A 166 9.02 3.67 -7.56
C ALA A 166 8.15 3.16 -8.71
N SER A 167 8.57 3.36 -9.97
CA SER A 167 7.93 2.78 -11.16
C SER A 167 6.40 2.99 -11.19
N ALA A 168 5.62 1.93 -11.20
CA ALA A 168 4.15 2.00 -11.23
C ALA A 168 3.55 2.78 -10.04
N LEU A 169 4.13 2.63 -8.85
CA LEU A 169 3.70 3.37 -7.67
C LEU A 169 4.05 4.87 -7.76
N GLY A 170 5.08 5.21 -8.53
CA GLY A 170 5.42 6.59 -8.87
C GLY A 170 4.48 7.18 -9.91
N VAL A 171 4.12 6.40 -10.93
CA VAL A 171 3.24 6.82 -12.03
C VAL A 171 1.85 7.23 -11.53
N VAL A 172 1.33 6.55 -10.53
CA VAL A 172 0.00 6.82 -9.93
C VAL A 172 -0.09 8.20 -9.29
N GLN A 173 1.03 8.87 -9.05
CA GLN A 173 1.12 10.19 -8.41
C GLN A 173 0.94 11.35 -9.40
N TRP A 174 0.87 11.08 -10.70
CA TRP A 174 0.71 12.04 -11.79
C TRP A 174 -0.69 11.92 -12.42
#